data_96c3feafdad219f3f08b83cd48737a03
#
_entry.id   96c3feafdad219f3f08b83cd48737a03
#
_cell.length_a   1.000
_cell.length_b   1.000
_cell.length_c   1.000
_cell.angle_alpha   90.00
_cell.angle_beta   90.00
_cell.angle_gamma   90.00
#
_symmetry.space_group_name_H-M   'P 1'
#
loop_
_entity.id
_entity.type
_entity.pdbx_description
1 polymer ?
#
loop_
_entity_poly.entity_id
_entity_poly.type
_entity_poly.pdbx_seq_one_letter_code
_entity_poly.pdbx_strand_id
1 'polypeptide(L)'
;RSFIAEGAARHDFDPAELHDALGRARHDASVIRLITPPARRGARSWQNYRSRFLDRTRIEGGLAFWREHEHELARAERSFGVPAEVIVAIIGVETVYGRQTGNFETLSALATLAFDYPPRAELFRRELESLFVLARQQGRAPDSFTGSFAGALGYPQFLPSSVLAYAVDFDGNGRIDFESDAIDAIGSVANYLKVHGWQTGAPVAERARLAPTTDAAMLVAAGIEPALDPATLSAAGVSTLDGGSAAATATLVDLETPGADTEYWFGYRNFYVITRYNRSSFYALSVYELAEALRLRRLVDEVRAQRR
;
A
#
# COMPACT_ATOMS: atom_id res chain seq x y z
N ARG A 1 -27.63 -2.69 17.45
CA ARG A 1 -28.82 -1.84 17.12
C ARG A 1 -28.41 -0.42 16.74
N SER A 2 -27.47 0.25 17.49
CA SER A 2 -27.03 1.60 17.11
C SER A 2 -26.37 1.68 15.74
N PHE A 3 -25.49 0.74 15.41
CA PHE A 3 -24.81 0.66 14.10
C PHE A 3 -25.78 0.63 12.92
N ILE A 4 -26.85 -0.20 13.01
CA ILE A 4 -27.87 -0.28 11.95
C ILE A 4 -28.63 1.05 11.81
N ALA A 5 -29.06 1.63 12.92
CA ALA A 5 -29.80 2.90 12.91
C ALA A 5 -28.96 4.05 12.35
N GLU A 6 -27.69 4.14 12.74
CA GLU A 6 -26.77 5.17 12.27
C GLU A 6 -26.41 4.99 10.80
N GLY A 7 -26.10 3.75 10.37
CA GLY A 7 -25.78 3.43 8.98
C GLY A 7 -26.96 3.65 8.05
N ALA A 8 -28.17 3.22 8.48
CA ALA A 8 -29.39 3.46 7.73
C ALA A 8 -29.65 4.95 7.54
N ALA A 9 -29.58 5.76 8.61
CA ALA A 9 -29.79 7.20 8.52
C ALA A 9 -28.73 7.94 7.68
N ARG A 10 -27.46 7.47 7.71
CA ARG A 10 -26.35 8.14 7.00
C ARG A 10 -26.35 7.84 5.50
N HIS A 11 -26.74 6.64 5.12
CA HIS A 11 -26.61 6.14 3.75
C HIS A 11 -27.94 5.80 3.07
N ASP A 12 -29.07 6.10 3.71
CA ASP A 12 -30.42 5.80 3.20
C ASP A 12 -30.59 4.30 2.88
N PHE A 13 -30.23 3.45 3.84
CA PHE A 13 -30.48 2.02 3.77
C PHE A 13 -31.78 1.66 4.49
N ASP A 14 -32.44 0.61 4.02
CA ASP A 14 -33.49 -0.04 4.80
C ASP A 14 -32.85 -0.73 6.04
N PRO A 15 -33.27 -0.36 7.27
CA PRO A 15 -32.76 -1.02 8.48
C PRO A 15 -32.98 -2.53 8.50
N ALA A 16 -34.02 -3.03 7.85
CA ALA A 16 -34.31 -4.45 7.77
C ALA A 16 -33.31 -5.17 6.87
N GLU A 17 -32.95 -4.58 5.71
CA GLU A 17 -31.92 -5.12 4.82
C GLU A 17 -30.55 -5.18 5.50
N LEU A 18 -30.16 -4.12 6.23
CA LEU A 18 -28.90 -4.11 6.99
C LEU A 18 -28.92 -5.17 8.11
N HIS A 19 -30.04 -5.31 8.80
CA HIS A 19 -30.20 -6.33 9.84
C HIS A 19 -30.03 -7.74 9.27
N ASP A 20 -30.71 -8.03 8.16
CA ASP A 20 -30.66 -9.34 7.52
C ASP A 20 -29.24 -9.64 6.95
N ALA A 21 -28.59 -8.65 6.35
CA ALA A 21 -27.22 -8.80 5.87
C ALA A 21 -26.24 -9.07 7.02
N LEU A 22 -26.32 -8.29 8.11
CA LEU A 22 -25.49 -8.52 9.30
C LEU A 22 -25.82 -9.86 10.00
N GLY A 23 -27.06 -10.32 9.91
CA GLY A 23 -27.47 -11.63 10.43
C GLY A 23 -26.80 -12.82 9.73
N ARG A 24 -26.26 -12.61 8.51
CA ARG A 24 -25.46 -13.62 7.79
C ARG A 24 -23.99 -13.61 8.20
N ALA A 25 -23.49 -12.51 8.79
CA ALA A 25 -22.11 -12.42 9.25
C ALA A 25 -21.84 -13.44 10.36
N ARG A 26 -20.69 -14.09 10.29
CA ARG A 26 -20.23 -15.08 11.27
C ARG A 26 -19.04 -14.55 12.02
N HIS A 27 -19.02 -14.69 13.35
CA HIS A 27 -17.84 -14.41 14.14
C HIS A 27 -16.68 -15.33 13.74
N ASP A 28 -15.52 -14.76 13.43
CA ASP A 28 -14.30 -15.50 13.08
C ASP A 28 -13.17 -15.19 14.06
N ALA A 29 -12.95 -16.10 15.01
CA ALA A 29 -11.87 -15.96 15.99
C ALA A 29 -10.47 -15.95 15.37
N SER A 30 -10.29 -16.47 14.14
CA SER A 30 -9.01 -16.42 13.44
C SER A 30 -8.65 -15.00 13.03
N VAL A 31 -9.64 -14.19 12.68
CA VAL A 31 -9.47 -12.76 12.36
C VAL A 31 -8.91 -11.99 13.57
N ILE A 32 -9.47 -12.20 14.77
CA ILE A 32 -8.96 -11.59 16.01
C ILE A 32 -7.51 -12.02 16.28
N ARG A 33 -7.20 -13.30 16.11
CA ARG A 33 -5.85 -13.83 16.31
C ARG A 33 -4.85 -13.19 15.32
N LEU A 34 -5.22 -13.04 14.06
CA LEU A 34 -4.34 -12.51 13.01
C LEU A 34 -4.10 -11.00 13.15
N ILE A 35 -5.13 -10.22 13.56
CA ILE A 35 -5.02 -8.77 13.73
C ILE A 35 -4.29 -8.37 15.02
N THR A 36 -4.31 -9.25 16.03
CA THR A 36 -3.70 -8.97 17.34
C THR A 36 -2.18 -9.05 17.24
N PRO A 37 -1.44 -7.96 17.57
CA PRO A 37 0.01 -8.01 17.58
C PRO A 37 0.53 -9.08 18.56
N PRO A 38 1.65 -9.74 18.24
CA PRO A 38 2.23 -10.72 19.14
C PRO A 38 2.64 -10.06 20.48
N ALA A 39 2.44 -10.77 21.60
CA ALA A 39 2.72 -10.27 22.96
C ALA A 39 4.19 -9.84 23.14
N ARG A 40 5.12 -10.47 22.43
CA ARG A 40 6.52 -10.05 22.34
C ARG A 40 6.80 -9.61 20.91
N ARG A 41 7.01 -8.34 20.71
CA ARG A 41 7.55 -7.80 19.45
C ARG A 41 9.01 -8.20 19.38
N GLY A 42 9.41 -9.02 18.40
CA GLY A 42 10.81 -9.19 18.05
C GLY A 42 11.44 -7.85 17.64
N ALA A 43 12.75 -7.73 17.76
CA ALA A 43 13.47 -6.57 17.24
C ALA A 43 13.14 -6.39 15.75
N ARG A 44 12.82 -5.16 15.36
CA ARG A 44 12.60 -4.83 13.95
C ARG A 44 13.91 -5.05 13.21
N SER A 45 13.87 -5.70 12.06
CA SER A 45 15.04 -5.94 11.21
C SER A 45 14.68 -5.58 9.78
N TRP A 46 15.34 -4.57 9.24
CA TRP A 46 15.17 -4.17 7.85
C TRP A 46 15.56 -5.31 6.89
N GLN A 47 16.69 -5.96 7.10
CA GLN A 47 17.13 -7.06 6.23
C GLN A 47 16.10 -8.19 6.18
N ASN A 48 15.55 -8.60 7.34
CA ASN A 48 14.51 -9.63 7.38
C ASN A 48 13.19 -9.17 6.75
N TYR A 49 12.84 -7.90 6.88
CA TYR A 49 11.64 -7.35 6.25
C TYR A 49 11.82 -7.27 4.74
N ARG A 50 12.91 -6.66 4.30
CA ARG A 50 13.28 -6.48 2.90
C ARG A 50 13.32 -7.81 2.13
N SER A 51 13.92 -8.86 2.69
CA SER A 51 14.05 -10.17 2.06
C SER A 51 12.71 -10.84 1.72
N ARG A 52 11.61 -10.43 2.36
CA ARG A 52 10.25 -10.93 2.07
C ARG A 52 9.66 -10.36 0.80
N PHE A 53 10.18 -9.23 0.32
CA PHE A 53 9.62 -8.49 -0.81
C PHE A 53 10.58 -8.37 -1.99
N LEU A 54 11.89 -8.48 -1.75
CA LEU A 54 12.91 -8.51 -2.81
C LEU A 54 13.38 -9.95 -3.08
N ASP A 55 12.42 -10.83 -3.32
CA ASP A 55 12.67 -12.22 -3.65
C ASP A 55 12.51 -12.49 -5.16
N ARG A 56 13.02 -13.65 -5.58
CA ARG A 56 12.94 -14.09 -6.99
C ARG A 56 11.50 -14.15 -7.49
N THR A 57 10.57 -14.63 -6.66
CA THR A 57 9.16 -14.81 -7.04
C THR A 57 8.52 -13.47 -7.40
N ARG A 58 8.79 -12.41 -6.62
CA ARG A 58 8.26 -11.08 -6.89
C ARG A 58 8.93 -10.42 -8.08
N ILE A 59 10.24 -10.56 -8.23
CA ILE A 59 10.95 -9.96 -9.36
C ILE A 59 10.53 -10.62 -10.68
N GLU A 60 10.56 -11.95 -10.76
CA GLU A 60 10.16 -12.67 -11.98
C GLU A 60 8.65 -12.53 -12.26
N GLY A 61 7.82 -12.64 -11.22
CA GLY A 61 6.38 -12.40 -11.32
C GLY A 61 6.04 -11.00 -11.77
N GLY A 62 6.76 -9.99 -11.29
CA GLY A 62 6.57 -8.59 -11.67
C GLY A 62 6.93 -8.31 -13.11
N LEU A 63 8.02 -8.90 -13.60
CA LEU A 63 8.38 -8.81 -15.02
C LEU A 63 7.36 -9.50 -15.93
N ALA A 64 6.77 -10.61 -15.48
CA ALA A 64 5.71 -11.29 -16.21
C ALA A 64 4.43 -10.44 -16.22
N PHE A 65 4.00 -9.97 -15.05
CA PHE A 65 2.86 -9.07 -14.90
C PHE A 65 3.01 -7.79 -15.72
N TRP A 66 4.19 -7.17 -15.73
CA TRP A 66 4.45 -5.97 -16.52
C TRP A 66 4.33 -6.24 -18.02
N ARG A 67 4.85 -7.36 -18.52
CA ARG A 67 4.70 -7.72 -19.93
C ARG A 67 3.27 -8.01 -20.34
N GLU A 68 2.52 -8.67 -19.47
CA GLU A 68 1.11 -9.01 -19.68
C GLU A 68 0.22 -7.76 -19.76
N HIS A 69 0.51 -6.75 -18.89
CA HIS A 69 -0.28 -5.52 -18.79
C HIS A 69 0.48 -4.27 -19.24
N GLU A 70 1.40 -4.42 -20.21
CA GLU A 70 2.28 -3.33 -20.65
C GLU A 70 1.49 -2.10 -21.14
N HIS A 71 0.43 -2.33 -21.89
CA HIS A 71 -0.41 -1.29 -22.46
C HIS A 71 -1.15 -0.52 -21.37
N GLU A 72 -1.76 -1.22 -20.42
CA GLU A 72 -2.52 -0.66 -19.30
C GLU A 72 -1.62 0.11 -18.35
N LEU A 73 -0.46 -0.42 -18.03
CA LEU A 73 0.55 0.24 -17.20
C LEU A 73 1.06 1.52 -17.86
N ALA A 74 1.38 1.49 -19.16
CA ALA A 74 1.79 2.70 -19.88
C ALA A 74 0.65 3.73 -19.98
N ARG A 75 -0.62 3.29 -20.08
CA ARG A 75 -1.78 4.18 -20.03
C ARG A 75 -1.94 4.78 -18.63
N ALA A 76 -1.80 4.00 -17.56
CA ALA A 76 -1.88 4.47 -16.19
C ALA A 76 -0.77 5.51 -15.89
N GLU A 77 0.45 5.26 -16.31
CA GLU A 77 1.56 6.20 -16.18
C GLU A 77 1.26 7.53 -16.88
N ARG A 78 0.77 7.52 -18.13
CA ARG A 78 0.37 8.74 -18.84
C ARG A 78 -0.79 9.48 -18.17
N SER A 79 -1.77 8.77 -17.62
CA SER A 79 -2.99 9.35 -17.06
C SER A 79 -2.79 9.92 -15.65
N PHE A 80 -1.97 9.26 -14.85
CA PHE A 80 -1.81 9.57 -13.42
C PHE A 80 -0.42 10.08 -13.06
N GLY A 81 0.57 9.96 -13.97
CA GLY A 81 1.95 10.40 -13.74
C GLY A 81 2.74 9.51 -12.78
N VAL A 82 2.25 8.31 -12.48
CA VAL A 82 2.91 7.32 -11.62
C VAL A 82 3.66 6.31 -12.49
N PRO A 83 4.98 6.11 -12.31
CA PRO A 83 5.73 5.18 -13.11
C PRO A 83 5.21 3.74 -13.02
N ALA A 84 5.24 3.01 -14.12
CA ALA A 84 4.74 1.64 -14.22
C ALA A 84 5.38 0.71 -13.19
N GLU A 85 6.70 0.83 -12.96
CA GLU A 85 7.43 0.04 -11.96
C GLU A 85 6.89 0.20 -10.54
N VAL A 86 6.42 1.40 -10.18
CA VAL A 86 5.84 1.66 -8.84
C VAL A 86 4.49 0.98 -8.70
N ILE A 87 3.65 1.03 -9.74
CA ILE A 87 2.34 0.36 -9.74
C ILE A 87 2.53 -1.16 -9.62
N VAL A 88 3.41 -1.73 -10.43
CA VAL A 88 3.75 -3.17 -10.41
C VAL A 88 4.31 -3.57 -9.04
N ALA A 89 5.20 -2.75 -8.46
CA ALA A 89 5.80 -3.05 -7.16
C ALA A 89 4.76 -3.06 -6.03
N ILE A 90 3.82 -2.12 -6.00
CA ILE A 90 2.73 -2.12 -5.01
C ILE A 90 1.90 -3.40 -5.13
N ILE A 91 1.41 -3.74 -6.32
CA ILE A 91 0.62 -4.96 -6.53
C ILE A 91 1.45 -6.22 -6.17
N GLY A 92 2.75 -6.20 -6.44
CA GLY A 92 3.66 -7.27 -6.06
C GLY A 92 3.87 -7.41 -4.55
N VAL A 93 3.99 -6.31 -3.83
CA VAL A 93 4.12 -6.30 -2.36
C VAL A 93 2.82 -6.74 -1.71
N GLU A 94 1.68 -6.26 -2.19
CA GLU A 94 0.37 -6.53 -1.60
C GLU A 94 -0.07 -7.99 -1.81
N THR A 95 -0.03 -8.48 -3.04
CA THR A 95 -0.71 -9.74 -3.38
C THR A 95 0.11 -10.72 -4.19
N VAL A 96 1.41 -10.44 -4.41
CA VAL A 96 2.22 -11.24 -5.35
C VAL A 96 1.50 -11.36 -6.69
N TYR A 97 1.06 -10.21 -7.22
CA TYR A 97 0.36 -10.11 -8.51
C TYR A 97 -0.94 -10.91 -8.54
N GLY A 98 -1.79 -10.74 -7.51
CA GLY A 98 -3.10 -11.39 -7.40
C GLY A 98 -3.09 -12.83 -6.86
N ARG A 99 -1.91 -13.41 -6.57
CA ARG A 99 -1.83 -14.79 -6.04
C ARG A 99 -2.25 -14.92 -4.58
N GLN A 100 -2.26 -13.83 -3.82
CA GLN A 100 -2.51 -13.79 -2.37
C GLN A 100 -3.46 -12.63 -2.01
N THR A 101 -4.67 -12.67 -2.52
CA THR A 101 -5.69 -11.63 -2.27
C THR A 101 -6.47 -11.83 -0.96
N GLY A 102 -6.28 -12.98 -0.30
CA GLY A 102 -7.05 -13.40 0.87
C GLY A 102 -8.26 -14.27 0.51
N ASN A 103 -8.77 -14.97 1.51
CA ASN A 103 -9.89 -15.92 1.37
C ASN A 103 -10.90 -15.79 2.51
N PHE A 104 -10.89 -14.68 3.23
CA PHE A 104 -11.87 -14.39 4.26
C PHE A 104 -13.12 -13.77 3.63
N GLU A 105 -14.30 -14.19 4.08
CA GLU A 105 -15.53 -13.47 3.78
C GLU A 105 -15.46 -12.09 4.43
N THR A 106 -15.46 -11.04 3.61
CA THR A 106 -15.19 -9.67 4.05
C THR A 106 -16.22 -9.16 5.04
N LEU A 107 -17.51 -9.51 4.86
CA LEU A 107 -18.58 -9.13 5.78
C LEU A 107 -18.32 -9.69 7.18
N SER A 108 -18.02 -10.98 7.30
CA SER A 108 -17.73 -11.65 8.58
C SER A 108 -16.47 -11.14 9.23
N ALA A 109 -15.40 -10.92 8.44
CA ALA A 109 -14.15 -10.37 8.94
C ALA A 109 -14.32 -8.95 9.52
N LEU A 110 -14.95 -8.05 8.76
CA LEU A 110 -15.21 -6.69 9.20
C LEU A 110 -16.19 -6.62 10.38
N ALA A 111 -17.26 -7.42 10.38
CA ALA A 111 -18.19 -7.48 11.51
C ALA A 111 -17.49 -7.97 12.80
N THR A 112 -16.67 -9.03 12.70
CA THR A 112 -15.87 -9.51 13.82
C THR A 112 -14.96 -8.40 14.37
N LEU A 113 -14.25 -7.68 13.51
CA LEU A 113 -13.36 -6.60 13.93
C LEU A 113 -14.11 -5.36 14.45
N ALA A 114 -15.26 -5.08 13.89
CA ALA A 114 -16.10 -3.93 14.29
C ALA A 114 -16.72 -4.09 15.69
N PHE A 115 -17.02 -5.33 16.09
CA PHE A 115 -17.79 -5.58 17.30
C PHE A 115 -16.99 -6.30 18.39
N ASP A 116 -15.97 -7.09 18.02
CA ASP A 116 -15.23 -7.94 18.95
C ASP A 116 -13.72 -7.57 19.06
N TYR A 117 -13.27 -6.49 18.38
CA TYR A 117 -11.89 -5.99 18.49
C TYR A 117 -11.83 -4.51 18.93
N PRO A 118 -11.98 -4.22 20.23
CA PRO A 118 -12.07 -2.86 20.76
C PRO A 118 -10.96 -1.89 20.33
N PRO A 119 -9.67 -2.30 20.18
CA PRO A 119 -8.59 -1.35 19.88
C PRO A 119 -8.79 -0.58 18.56
N ARG A 120 -9.53 -1.13 17.60
CA ARG A 120 -9.78 -0.51 16.29
C ARG A 120 -11.23 -0.64 15.83
N ALA A 121 -12.16 -0.89 16.74
CA ALA A 121 -13.58 -1.13 16.44
C ALA A 121 -14.18 0.00 15.58
N GLU A 122 -13.88 1.25 15.91
CA GLU A 122 -14.40 2.42 15.19
C GLU A 122 -13.95 2.47 13.71
N LEU A 123 -12.69 2.11 13.44
CA LEU A 123 -12.20 1.99 12.08
C LEU A 123 -13.00 0.92 11.31
N PHE A 124 -13.12 -0.28 11.90
CA PHE A 124 -13.76 -1.39 11.22
C PHE A 124 -15.27 -1.23 11.09
N ARG A 125 -15.92 -0.47 11.97
CA ARG A 125 -17.33 -0.06 11.77
C ARG A 125 -17.50 0.80 10.52
N ARG A 126 -16.59 1.77 10.30
CA ARG A 126 -16.61 2.57 9.07
C ARG A 126 -16.35 1.74 7.81
N GLU A 127 -15.42 0.79 7.89
CA GLU A 127 -15.17 -0.12 6.75
C GLU A 127 -16.36 -1.05 6.48
N LEU A 128 -17.04 -1.51 7.52
CA LEU A 128 -18.26 -2.31 7.38
C LEU A 128 -19.40 -1.49 6.75
N GLU A 129 -19.60 -0.24 7.15
CA GLU A 129 -20.54 0.68 6.48
C GLU A 129 -20.18 0.86 5.01
N SER A 130 -18.88 1.08 4.74
CA SER A 130 -18.37 1.25 3.37
C SER A 130 -18.57 -0.01 2.53
N LEU A 131 -18.47 -1.20 3.12
CA LEU A 131 -18.79 -2.47 2.43
C LEU A 131 -20.25 -2.53 1.98
N PHE A 132 -21.21 -2.10 2.82
CA PHE A 132 -22.61 -2.05 2.42
C PHE A 132 -22.85 -1.06 1.27
N VAL A 133 -22.22 0.13 1.33
CA VAL A 133 -22.32 1.11 0.26
C VAL A 133 -21.74 0.56 -1.05
N LEU A 134 -20.56 -0.07 -0.97
CA LEU A 134 -19.89 -0.69 -2.11
C LEU A 134 -20.74 -1.81 -2.72
N ALA A 135 -21.30 -2.69 -1.89
CA ALA A 135 -22.17 -3.79 -2.31
C ALA A 135 -23.38 -3.26 -3.09
N ARG A 136 -24.05 -2.22 -2.57
CA ARG A 136 -25.18 -1.56 -3.25
C ARG A 136 -24.77 -0.94 -4.59
N GLN A 137 -23.64 -0.23 -4.63
CA GLN A 137 -23.16 0.38 -5.87
C GLN A 137 -22.81 -0.65 -6.95
N GLN A 138 -22.30 -1.81 -6.55
CA GLN A 138 -21.93 -2.89 -7.47
C GLN A 138 -23.09 -3.88 -7.74
N GLY A 139 -24.25 -3.71 -7.11
CA GLY A 139 -25.38 -4.65 -7.23
C GLY A 139 -25.02 -6.06 -6.74
N ARG A 140 -24.13 -6.18 -5.75
CA ARG A 140 -23.65 -7.44 -5.16
C ARG A 140 -24.19 -7.63 -3.73
N ALA A 141 -24.33 -8.87 -3.31
CA ALA A 141 -24.59 -9.16 -1.90
C ALA A 141 -23.36 -8.84 -1.03
N PRO A 142 -23.51 -8.22 0.17
CA PRO A 142 -22.37 -7.88 1.03
C PRO A 142 -21.50 -9.07 1.45
N ASP A 143 -22.08 -10.25 1.55
CA ASP A 143 -21.43 -11.52 1.88
C ASP A 143 -20.74 -12.20 0.67
N SER A 144 -20.84 -11.61 -0.53
CA SER A 144 -20.16 -12.12 -1.74
C SER A 144 -18.72 -11.66 -1.89
N PHE A 145 -18.25 -10.73 -1.05
CA PHE A 145 -16.88 -10.21 -1.13
C PHE A 145 -15.91 -11.08 -0.35
N THR A 146 -14.75 -11.35 -0.95
CA THR A 146 -13.65 -12.05 -0.31
C THR A 146 -12.40 -11.18 -0.29
N GLY A 147 -11.59 -11.32 0.75
CA GLY A 147 -10.40 -10.49 0.91
C GLY A 147 -9.49 -10.96 2.04
N SER A 148 -8.65 -10.05 2.54
CA SER A 148 -7.80 -10.33 3.69
C SER A 148 -8.58 -10.44 5.00
N PHE A 149 -7.94 -10.96 6.04
CA PHE A 149 -8.53 -11.00 7.39
C PHE A 149 -8.89 -9.61 7.95
N ALA A 150 -8.35 -8.53 7.39
CA ALA A 150 -8.64 -7.16 7.75
C ALA A 150 -9.66 -6.49 6.80
N GLY A 151 -10.25 -7.24 5.86
CA GLY A 151 -11.25 -6.76 4.93
C GLY A 151 -10.72 -6.02 3.71
N ALA A 152 -9.42 -6.12 3.42
CA ALA A 152 -8.83 -5.55 2.21
C ALA A 152 -9.14 -6.43 0.98
N LEU A 153 -9.46 -5.79 -0.16
CA LEU A 153 -10.04 -6.42 -1.34
C LEU A 153 -9.06 -6.52 -2.51
N GLY A 154 -8.99 -7.69 -3.10
CA GLY A 154 -8.39 -8.01 -4.40
C GLY A 154 -6.93 -7.62 -4.59
N TYR A 155 -6.51 -7.45 -5.84
CA TYR A 155 -5.13 -7.12 -6.23
C TYR A 155 -4.51 -5.95 -5.47
N PRO A 156 -5.21 -4.79 -5.30
CA PRO A 156 -4.63 -3.61 -4.66
C PRO A 156 -4.73 -3.64 -3.14
N GLN A 157 -5.39 -4.62 -2.54
CA GLN A 157 -5.67 -4.68 -1.10
C GLN A 157 -6.30 -3.38 -0.56
N PHE A 158 -7.26 -2.83 -1.28
CA PHE A 158 -8.02 -1.68 -0.82
C PHE A 158 -9.06 -2.09 0.22
N LEU A 159 -9.16 -1.33 1.30
CA LEU A 159 -10.32 -1.40 2.19
C LEU A 159 -11.56 -0.87 1.46
N PRO A 160 -12.78 -1.28 1.85
CA PRO A 160 -14.01 -0.83 1.19
C PRO A 160 -14.12 0.69 1.03
N SER A 161 -13.73 1.46 2.05
CA SER A 161 -13.68 2.92 1.96
C SER A 161 -12.68 3.43 0.91
N SER A 162 -11.56 2.75 0.74
CA SER A 162 -10.56 3.09 -0.28
C SER A 162 -11.06 2.73 -1.68
N VAL A 163 -11.84 1.64 -1.83
CA VAL A 163 -12.49 1.34 -3.11
C VAL A 163 -13.44 2.46 -3.49
N LEU A 164 -14.32 2.88 -2.57
CA LEU A 164 -15.27 3.97 -2.82
C LEU A 164 -14.60 5.30 -3.16
N ALA A 165 -13.43 5.59 -2.58
CA ALA A 165 -12.76 6.87 -2.74
C ALA A 165 -11.80 6.94 -3.93
N TYR A 166 -11.15 5.83 -4.29
CA TYR A 166 -9.99 5.85 -5.18
C TYR A 166 -10.06 4.87 -6.36
N ALA A 167 -10.97 3.88 -6.31
CA ALA A 167 -11.07 2.93 -7.40
C ALA A 167 -11.57 3.61 -8.69
N VAL A 168 -11.07 3.13 -9.81
CA VAL A 168 -11.46 3.57 -11.14
C VAL A 168 -11.79 2.35 -12.01
N ASP A 169 -12.87 2.42 -12.76
CA ASP A 169 -13.19 1.53 -13.86
C ASP A 169 -12.21 1.85 -14.99
N PHE A 170 -11.08 1.17 -14.99
CA PHE A 170 -9.97 1.55 -15.86
C PHE A 170 -10.06 0.89 -17.23
N ASP A 171 -10.76 -0.23 -17.40
CA ASP A 171 -11.06 -0.82 -18.69
C ASP A 171 -12.32 -0.22 -19.35
N GLY A 172 -13.16 0.50 -18.60
CA GLY A 172 -14.36 1.18 -19.08
C GLY A 172 -15.55 0.24 -19.31
N ASN A 173 -15.59 -0.90 -18.62
CA ASN A 173 -16.65 -1.89 -18.75
C ASN A 173 -17.90 -1.60 -17.88
N GLY A 174 -17.89 -0.53 -17.07
CA GLY A 174 -18.95 -0.12 -16.16
C GLY A 174 -18.91 -0.80 -14.79
N ARG A 175 -17.82 -1.49 -14.45
CA ARG A 175 -17.61 -2.18 -13.18
C ARG A 175 -16.23 -1.90 -12.63
N ILE A 176 -16.05 -2.09 -11.33
CA ILE A 176 -14.73 -2.13 -10.69
C ILE A 176 -14.51 -3.58 -10.26
N ASP A 177 -13.56 -4.25 -10.88
CA ASP A 177 -13.19 -5.64 -10.58
C ASP A 177 -11.75 -5.73 -10.07
N PHE A 178 -11.58 -6.08 -8.80
CA PHE A 178 -10.28 -6.32 -8.19
C PHE A 178 -10.00 -7.81 -7.95
N GLU A 179 -10.93 -8.69 -8.30
CA GLU A 179 -10.87 -10.11 -7.99
C GLU A 179 -10.38 -10.93 -9.18
N SER A 180 -10.90 -10.66 -10.37
CA SER A 180 -10.64 -11.46 -11.58
C SER A 180 -9.77 -10.76 -12.62
N ASP A 181 -9.63 -9.43 -12.56
CA ASP A 181 -8.85 -8.65 -13.52
C ASP A 181 -7.93 -7.64 -12.79
N ALA A 182 -6.73 -7.50 -13.32
CA ALA A 182 -5.73 -6.55 -12.81
C ALA A 182 -5.90 -5.13 -13.38
N ILE A 183 -6.69 -4.91 -14.43
CA ILE A 183 -6.73 -3.64 -15.16
C ILE A 183 -7.24 -2.51 -14.28
N ASP A 184 -8.35 -2.72 -13.59
CA ASP A 184 -8.89 -1.74 -12.64
C ASP A 184 -7.97 -1.54 -11.44
N ALA A 185 -7.30 -2.60 -10.99
CA ALA A 185 -6.32 -2.48 -9.92
C ALA A 185 -5.12 -1.61 -10.32
N ILE A 186 -4.61 -1.76 -11.55
CA ILE A 186 -3.54 -0.92 -12.11
C ILE A 186 -3.94 0.56 -12.10
N GLY A 187 -5.12 0.87 -12.66
CA GLY A 187 -5.64 2.24 -12.69
C GLY A 187 -5.89 2.80 -11.29
N SER A 188 -6.46 1.99 -10.40
CA SER A 188 -6.81 2.41 -9.04
C SER A 188 -5.60 2.64 -8.15
N VAL A 189 -4.55 1.83 -8.24
CA VAL A 189 -3.27 2.05 -7.55
C VAL A 189 -2.65 3.38 -8.01
N ALA A 190 -2.62 3.62 -9.31
CA ALA A 190 -2.09 4.87 -9.87
C ALA A 190 -2.91 6.09 -9.43
N ASN A 191 -4.24 6.00 -9.48
CA ASN A 191 -5.13 7.05 -9.00
C ASN A 191 -4.96 7.33 -7.51
N TYR A 192 -4.85 6.28 -6.68
CA TYR A 192 -4.58 6.40 -5.25
C TYR A 192 -3.34 7.24 -4.97
N LEU A 193 -2.22 6.92 -5.61
CA LEU A 193 -0.96 7.64 -5.42
C LEU A 193 -1.07 9.08 -5.93
N LYS A 194 -1.72 9.33 -7.08
CA LYS A 194 -1.96 10.67 -7.60
C LYS A 194 -2.78 11.53 -6.64
N VAL A 195 -3.90 11.01 -6.13
CA VAL A 195 -4.77 11.72 -5.18
C VAL A 195 -4.03 12.04 -3.88
N HIS A 196 -3.11 11.17 -3.45
CA HIS A 196 -2.27 11.41 -2.26
C HIS A 196 -1.08 12.34 -2.54
N GLY A 197 -0.97 12.90 -3.74
CA GLY A 197 0.00 13.94 -4.08
C GLY A 197 1.30 13.42 -4.68
N TRP A 198 1.24 12.34 -5.46
CA TRP A 198 2.37 11.88 -6.27
C TRP A 198 2.84 12.99 -7.21
N GLN A 199 4.13 13.24 -7.23
CA GLN A 199 4.79 14.22 -8.08
C GLN A 199 5.52 13.50 -9.22
N THR A 200 5.00 13.65 -10.44
CA THR A 200 5.59 13.04 -11.64
C THR A 200 7.04 13.50 -11.83
N GLY A 201 7.95 12.56 -12.04
CA GLY A 201 9.38 12.83 -12.26
C GLY A 201 10.17 13.22 -11.01
N ALA A 202 9.51 13.42 -9.85
CA ALA A 202 10.22 13.70 -8.61
C ALA A 202 10.78 12.40 -7.98
N PRO A 203 11.90 12.49 -7.22
CA PRO A 203 12.52 11.33 -6.59
C PRO A 203 11.61 10.72 -5.51
N VAL A 204 11.78 9.42 -5.27
CA VAL A 204 11.11 8.70 -4.18
C VAL A 204 11.99 8.67 -2.94
N ALA A 205 13.17 8.07 -3.05
CA ALA A 205 14.13 7.97 -1.96
C ALA A 205 15.56 7.90 -2.49
N GLU A 206 16.52 8.23 -1.64
CA GLU A 206 17.95 8.18 -1.97
C GLU A 206 18.76 7.80 -0.72
N ARG A 207 19.82 7.03 -0.88
CA ARG A 207 20.68 6.65 0.25
C ARG A 207 21.40 7.87 0.82
N ALA A 208 21.38 7.97 2.15
CA ALA A 208 22.06 9.03 2.89
C ALA A 208 23.27 8.49 3.65
N ARG A 209 24.29 9.35 3.80
CA ARG A 209 25.46 9.16 4.65
C ARG A 209 25.43 10.21 5.76
N LEU A 210 25.72 9.80 6.98
CA LEU A 210 25.79 10.67 8.14
C LEU A 210 27.24 10.88 8.56
N ALA A 211 27.57 12.12 8.92
CA ALA A 211 28.84 12.43 9.60
C ALA A 211 28.83 11.82 11.02
N PRO A 212 30.00 11.49 11.60
CA PRO A 212 30.07 10.90 12.94
C PRO A 212 29.43 11.76 14.06
N THR A 213 29.31 13.06 13.82
CA THR A 213 28.74 14.05 14.76
C THR A 213 27.24 14.28 14.57
N THR A 214 26.60 13.63 13.58
CA THR A 214 25.17 13.82 13.26
C THR A 214 24.30 13.20 14.34
N ASP A 215 23.37 13.98 14.90
CA ASP A 215 22.29 13.46 15.73
C ASP A 215 21.16 12.88 14.86
N ALA A 216 21.31 11.63 14.48
CA ALA A 216 20.32 10.93 13.66
C ALA A 216 18.98 10.83 14.33
N ALA A 217 18.93 10.63 15.66
CA ALA A 217 17.69 10.45 16.40
C ALA A 217 16.81 11.71 16.35
N MET A 218 17.41 12.88 16.46
CA MET A 218 16.72 14.17 16.33
C MET A 218 16.11 14.34 14.93
N LEU A 219 16.87 14.00 13.89
CA LEU A 219 16.38 14.15 12.50
C LEU A 219 15.26 13.15 12.17
N VAL A 220 15.39 11.90 12.61
CA VAL A 220 14.36 10.88 12.43
C VAL A 220 13.08 11.22 13.21
N ALA A 221 13.22 11.85 14.40
CA ALA A 221 12.08 12.29 15.20
C ALA A 221 11.24 13.40 14.56
N ALA A 222 11.75 14.07 13.51
CA ALA A 222 10.95 15.01 12.71
C ALA A 222 9.76 14.35 12.00
N GLY A 223 9.76 13.02 11.90
CA GLY A 223 8.64 12.23 11.39
C GLY A 223 8.80 11.79 9.94
N ILE A 224 7.77 11.11 9.43
CA ILE A 224 7.83 10.47 8.11
C ILE A 224 7.47 11.41 6.96
N GLU A 225 6.82 12.54 7.25
CA GLU A 225 6.48 13.55 6.25
C GLU A 225 7.72 14.43 5.97
N PRO A 226 8.09 14.65 4.69
CA PRO A 226 9.24 15.47 4.35
C PRO A 226 9.09 16.91 4.87
N ALA A 227 9.99 17.31 5.78
CA ALA A 227 9.95 18.62 6.43
C ALA A 227 11.34 19.28 6.51
N LEU A 228 12.42 18.54 6.25
CA LEU A 228 13.78 19.01 6.36
C LEU A 228 14.29 19.48 4.98
N ASP A 229 14.65 20.73 4.85
CA ASP A 229 15.24 21.26 3.60
C ASP A 229 16.70 20.78 3.43
N PRO A 230 17.23 20.79 2.18
CA PRO A 230 18.57 20.30 1.90
C PRO A 230 19.69 21.02 2.69
N ALA A 231 19.55 22.33 2.97
CA ALA A 231 20.55 23.09 3.70
C ALA A 231 20.59 22.67 5.17
N THR A 232 19.42 22.50 5.80
CA THR A 232 19.29 21.97 7.17
C THR A 232 19.90 20.57 7.30
N LEU A 233 19.61 19.65 6.36
CA LEU A 233 20.18 18.31 6.34
C LEU A 233 21.72 18.34 6.17
N SER A 234 22.23 19.16 5.25
CA SER A 234 23.66 19.30 5.03
C SER A 234 24.38 19.93 6.25
N ALA A 235 23.79 20.95 6.87
CA ALA A 235 24.33 21.57 8.09
C ALA A 235 24.36 20.57 9.27
N ALA A 236 23.41 19.65 9.32
CA ALA A 236 23.37 18.55 10.30
C ALA A 236 24.36 17.40 9.97
N GLY A 237 25.13 17.49 8.89
CA GLY A 237 26.10 16.47 8.48
C GLY A 237 25.50 15.29 7.71
N VAL A 238 24.33 15.46 7.07
CA VAL A 238 23.73 14.45 6.21
C VAL A 238 23.99 14.76 4.74
N SER A 239 24.52 13.81 4.00
CA SER A 239 24.83 13.92 2.57
C SER A 239 24.37 12.71 1.79
N THR A 240 24.32 12.81 0.46
CA THR A 240 24.21 11.65 -0.43
C THR A 240 25.50 10.81 -0.40
N LEU A 241 25.48 9.61 -0.98
CA LEU A 241 26.66 8.73 -0.97
C LEU A 241 27.86 9.31 -1.70
N ASP A 242 27.64 10.15 -2.70
CA ASP A 242 28.67 10.88 -3.46
C ASP A 242 29.07 12.22 -2.81
N GLY A 243 28.51 12.56 -1.66
CA GLY A 243 28.83 13.76 -0.89
C GLY A 243 28.00 14.99 -1.23
N GLY A 244 26.97 14.84 -2.08
CA GLY A 244 26.03 15.92 -2.44
C GLY A 244 24.98 16.18 -1.37
N SER A 245 24.11 17.15 -1.64
CA SER A 245 22.93 17.48 -0.83
C SER A 245 21.71 16.67 -1.28
N ALA A 246 20.71 16.55 -0.40
CA ALA A 246 19.40 16.02 -0.79
C ALA A 246 18.82 16.79 -1.98
N ALA A 247 18.17 16.08 -2.91
CA ALA A 247 17.61 16.68 -4.14
C ALA A 247 16.44 17.64 -3.89
N ALA A 248 15.74 17.48 -2.75
CA ALA A 248 14.59 18.28 -2.34
C ALA A 248 14.38 18.18 -0.83
N THR A 249 13.35 18.85 -0.30
CA THR A 249 12.88 18.64 1.07
C THR A 249 12.60 17.17 1.32
N ALA A 250 13.16 16.63 2.40
CA ALA A 250 13.13 15.21 2.71
C ALA A 250 12.83 14.96 4.19
N THR A 251 12.55 13.73 4.54
CA THR A 251 12.69 13.17 5.87
C THR A 251 13.93 12.30 5.94
N LEU A 252 14.56 12.18 7.10
CA LEU A 252 15.58 11.16 7.32
C LEU A 252 14.91 9.86 7.77
N VAL A 253 15.14 8.80 7.02
CA VAL A 253 14.60 7.47 7.29
C VAL A 253 15.73 6.59 7.84
N ASP A 254 15.48 5.92 8.95
CA ASP A 254 16.34 4.93 9.56
C ASP A 254 15.82 3.50 9.30
N LEU A 255 16.71 2.61 8.92
CA LEU A 255 16.41 1.21 8.62
C LEU A 255 17.31 0.31 9.48
N GLU A 256 16.83 0.05 10.68
CA GLU A 256 17.57 -0.72 11.67
C GLU A 256 17.59 -2.23 11.34
N THR A 257 18.75 -2.85 11.54
CA THR A 257 18.94 -4.29 11.54
C THR A 257 19.80 -4.67 12.74
N PRO A 258 19.31 -5.50 13.68
CA PRO A 258 20.08 -5.92 14.82
C PRO A 258 21.41 -6.56 14.42
N GLY A 259 22.51 -6.07 14.97
CA GLY A 259 23.86 -6.57 14.70
C GLY A 259 24.49 -6.08 13.39
N ALA A 260 23.85 -5.15 12.70
CA ALA A 260 24.40 -4.47 11.53
C ALA A 260 24.27 -2.93 11.69
N ASP A 261 25.01 -2.19 10.88
CA ASP A 261 24.88 -0.74 10.82
C ASP A 261 23.50 -0.33 10.32
N THR A 262 22.95 0.72 10.92
CA THR A 262 21.69 1.32 10.47
C THR A 262 21.87 1.96 9.09
N GLU A 263 21.02 1.61 8.15
CA GLU A 263 20.98 2.28 6.84
C GLU A 263 20.11 3.54 6.96
N TYR A 264 20.62 4.64 6.38
CA TYR A 264 19.91 5.92 6.34
C TYR A 264 19.54 6.30 4.91
N TRP A 265 18.37 6.91 4.74
CA TRP A 265 17.83 7.33 3.46
C TRP A 265 17.15 8.69 3.56
N PHE A 266 17.26 9.48 2.52
CA PHE A 266 16.36 10.59 2.27
C PHE A 266 15.05 10.03 1.74
N GLY A 267 13.92 10.30 2.44
CA GLY A 267 12.57 10.05 1.96
C GLY A 267 11.96 11.33 1.42
N TYR A 268 11.68 11.40 0.13
CA TYR A 268 11.09 12.56 -0.53
C TYR A 268 9.56 12.53 -0.53
N ARG A 269 8.91 13.48 -1.20
CA ARG A 269 7.45 13.54 -1.27
C ARG A 269 6.82 12.25 -1.78
N ASN A 270 7.35 11.64 -2.82
CA ASN A 270 6.83 10.40 -3.38
C ASN A 270 7.00 9.20 -2.43
N PHE A 271 8.06 9.16 -1.63
CA PHE A 271 8.21 8.21 -0.54
C PHE A 271 7.07 8.34 0.48
N TYR A 272 6.77 9.56 0.92
CA TYR A 272 5.67 9.83 1.82
C TYR A 272 4.32 9.40 1.23
N VAL A 273 4.10 9.62 -0.07
CA VAL A 273 2.89 9.17 -0.76
C VAL A 273 2.75 7.65 -0.71
N ILE A 274 3.83 6.90 -0.91
CA ILE A 274 3.79 5.43 -0.76
C ILE A 274 3.41 5.05 0.68
N THR A 275 3.85 5.79 1.69
CA THR A 275 3.48 5.52 3.09
C THR A 275 1.98 5.75 3.39
N ARG A 276 1.20 6.37 2.48
CA ARG A 276 -0.26 6.47 2.64
C ARG A 276 -0.95 5.13 2.42
N TYR A 277 -0.34 4.26 1.61
CA TYR A 277 -0.78 2.88 1.44
C TYR A 277 -0.61 2.06 2.74
N ASN A 278 0.57 2.17 3.32
CA ASN A 278 0.89 1.56 4.62
C ASN A 278 1.87 2.47 5.37
N ARG A 279 1.51 2.92 6.58
CA ARG A 279 2.29 3.86 7.41
C ARG A 279 3.55 3.19 7.98
N SER A 280 4.50 2.82 7.12
CA SER A 280 5.74 2.16 7.48
C SER A 280 6.86 2.55 6.51
N SER A 281 7.98 3.03 7.04
CA SER A 281 9.19 3.28 6.26
C SER A 281 9.71 2.01 5.59
N PHE A 282 9.66 0.88 6.29
CA PHE A 282 10.06 -0.42 5.76
C PHE A 282 9.21 -0.83 4.56
N TYR A 283 7.89 -0.60 4.63
CA TYR A 283 6.98 -0.85 3.53
C TYR A 283 7.34 0.02 2.31
N ALA A 284 7.44 1.34 2.52
CA ALA A 284 7.68 2.25 1.42
C ALA A 284 9.02 2.01 0.74
N LEU A 285 10.09 1.69 1.51
CA LEU A 285 11.37 1.29 0.93
C LEU A 285 11.31 -0.06 0.21
N SER A 286 10.54 -1.03 0.69
CA SER A 286 10.37 -2.31 -0.01
C SER A 286 9.68 -2.14 -1.36
N VAL A 287 8.65 -1.29 -1.43
CA VAL A 287 8.01 -0.91 -2.70
C VAL A 287 9.01 -0.24 -3.63
N TYR A 288 9.75 0.75 -3.13
CA TYR A 288 10.72 1.49 -3.93
C TYR A 288 11.85 0.58 -4.46
N GLU A 289 12.46 -0.24 -3.59
CA GLU A 289 13.54 -1.13 -4.03
C GLU A 289 13.05 -2.24 -4.98
N LEU A 290 11.80 -2.73 -4.82
CA LEU A 290 11.21 -3.65 -5.78
C LEU A 290 10.96 -2.96 -7.13
N ALA A 291 10.44 -1.73 -7.12
CA ALA A 291 10.25 -0.93 -8.33
C ALA A 291 11.58 -0.73 -9.08
N GLU A 292 12.63 -0.34 -8.39
CA GLU A 292 13.98 -0.18 -8.97
C GLU A 292 14.54 -1.49 -9.52
N ALA A 293 14.38 -2.60 -8.81
CA ALA A 293 14.81 -3.91 -9.28
C ALA A 293 14.10 -4.33 -10.57
N LEU A 294 12.78 -4.09 -10.66
CA LEU A 294 11.98 -4.37 -11.86
C LEU A 294 12.41 -3.50 -13.03
N ARG A 295 12.56 -2.19 -12.81
CA ARG A 295 13.00 -1.23 -13.82
C ARG A 295 14.38 -1.59 -14.39
N LEU A 296 15.34 -1.84 -13.52
CA LEU A 296 16.70 -2.20 -13.93
C LEU A 296 16.74 -3.53 -14.69
N ARG A 297 15.99 -4.52 -14.23
CA ARG A 297 15.94 -5.82 -14.90
C ARG A 297 15.31 -5.72 -16.28
N ARG A 298 14.23 -4.97 -16.44
CA ARG A 298 13.58 -4.71 -17.72
C ARG A 298 14.55 -4.03 -18.70
N LEU A 299 15.26 -2.99 -18.26
CA LEU A 299 16.26 -2.30 -19.07
C LEU A 299 17.35 -3.25 -19.57
N VAL A 300 17.84 -4.15 -18.71
CA VAL A 300 18.84 -5.18 -19.10
C VAL A 300 18.28 -6.11 -20.15
N ASP A 301 17.03 -6.54 -20.01
CA ASP A 301 16.39 -7.47 -20.97
C ASP A 301 16.14 -6.78 -22.33
N GLU A 302 15.76 -5.50 -22.36
CA GLU A 302 15.61 -4.68 -23.57
C GLU A 302 16.95 -4.50 -24.31
N VAL A 303 18.03 -4.17 -23.60
CA VAL A 303 19.37 -4.05 -24.19
C VAL A 303 19.85 -5.39 -24.77
N ARG A 304 19.55 -6.50 -24.12
CA ARG A 304 19.88 -7.84 -24.63
C ARG A 304 19.09 -8.21 -25.88
N ALA A 305 17.81 -7.81 -25.94
CA ALA A 305 16.96 -8.06 -27.12
C ALA A 305 17.43 -7.28 -28.35
N GLN A 306 17.90 -6.04 -28.17
CA GLN A 306 18.44 -5.20 -29.27
C GLN A 306 19.78 -5.68 -29.83
N ARG A 307 20.50 -6.55 -29.10
CA ARG A 307 21.81 -7.10 -29.52
C ARG A 307 21.71 -8.46 -30.25
N ARG A 308 20.50 -8.99 -30.36
CA ARG A 308 20.19 -10.24 -31.06
C ARG A 308 19.60 -9.97 -32.44
#